data_1f6bccdb651571b824da9e066bebd444
#
_entry.id   1f6bccdb651571b824da9e066bebd444
#
_cell.length_a   1.000
_cell.length_b   1.000
_cell.length_c   1.000
_cell.angle_alpha   90.00
_cell.angle_beta   90.00
_cell.angle_gamma   90.00
#
_symmetry.space_group_name_H-M   'P 1'
#
loop_
_entity.id
_entity.type
_entity.pdbx_description
1 polymer ?
#
loop_
_entity_poly.entity_id
_entity_poly.type
_entity_poly.pdbx_seq_one_letter_code
_entity_poly.pdbx_strand_id
1 'polypeptide(L)'
;MRVMVLVKATADSEKGFDPTPEAMEAMQAMDRFNDELVAAGIRRAVGGLKPSSEAKRIAFDGQSRTVIDGPFDPPGELVAGFWIWEVKNMDEAVAWARRCPNPMPGPSEIEIRLFYEAADLS
;
A
#
# COMPACT_ATOMS: atom_id res chain seq x y z
N MET A 1 12.04 7.82 12.21
CA MET A 1 11.39 6.48 12.23
C MET A 1 10.68 6.25 10.91
N ARG A 2 10.96 5.13 10.28
CA ARG A 2 10.31 4.78 9.02
C ARG A 2 9.13 3.85 9.25
N VAL A 3 8.07 4.09 8.51
CA VAL A 3 6.92 3.18 8.48
C VAL A 3 6.61 2.83 7.04
N MET A 4 6.10 1.61 6.83
CA MET A 4 5.49 1.24 5.56
C MET A 4 3.98 1.34 5.73
N VAL A 5 3.35 2.03 4.79
CA VAL A 5 1.90 2.16 4.75
C VAL A 5 1.40 1.32 3.59
N LEU A 6 0.65 0.29 3.91
CA LEU A 6 0.20 -0.72 2.96
C LEU A 6 -1.26 -0.46 2.61
N VAL A 7 -1.53 -0.25 1.34
CA VAL A 7 -2.90 -0.14 0.84
C VAL A 7 -3.42 -1.55 0.60
N LYS A 8 -4.40 -1.98 1.38
CA LYS A 8 -4.95 -3.31 1.26
C LYS A 8 -5.83 -3.40 0.02
N ALA A 9 -5.68 -4.47 -0.73
CA ALA A 9 -6.49 -4.70 -1.92
C ALA A 9 -7.94 -4.99 -1.58
N THR A 10 -8.82 -4.76 -2.53
CA THR A 10 -10.25 -5.08 -2.44
C THR A 10 -10.64 -5.88 -3.68
N ALA A 11 -11.84 -6.45 -3.67
CA ALA A 11 -12.36 -7.13 -4.86
C ALA A 11 -12.37 -6.18 -6.06
N ASP A 12 -12.65 -4.90 -5.84
CA ASP A 12 -12.64 -3.91 -6.92
C ASP A 12 -11.23 -3.69 -7.48
N SER A 13 -10.22 -3.51 -6.63
CA SER A 13 -8.86 -3.28 -7.10
C SER A 13 -8.28 -4.48 -7.85
N GLU A 14 -8.71 -5.69 -7.53
CA GLU A 14 -8.29 -6.90 -8.22
C GLU A 14 -8.82 -7.01 -9.65
N LYS A 15 -9.83 -6.22 -10.02
CA LYS A 15 -10.34 -6.14 -11.39
C LYS A 15 -9.48 -5.28 -12.30
N GLY A 16 -8.54 -4.53 -11.74
CA GLY A 16 -7.70 -3.61 -12.47
C GLY A 16 -8.26 -2.18 -12.45
N PHE A 17 -7.49 -1.28 -13.02
CA PHE A 17 -7.86 0.14 -13.05
C PHE A 17 -8.85 0.41 -14.18
N ASP A 18 -9.99 1.02 -13.84
CA ASP A 18 -11.00 1.47 -14.78
C ASP A 18 -11.07 3.02 -14.70
N PRO A 19 -10.72 3.74 -15.78
CA PRO A 19 -10.63 5.20 -15.76
C PRO A 19 -12.00 5.88 -15.85
N THR A 20 -12.86 5.65 -14.85
CA THR A 20 -14.12 6.38 -14.72
C THR A 20 -13.86 7.82 -14.24
N PRO A 21 -14.84 8.76 -14.43
CA PRO A 21 -14.71 10.11 -13.88
C PRO A 21 -14.47 10.11 -12.38
N GLU A 22 -15.13 9.24 -11.63
CA GLU A 22 -14.96 9.09 -10.18
C GLU A 22 -13.55 8.61 -9.82
N ALA A 23 -13.01 7.64 -10.58
CA ALA A 23 -11.65 7.14 -10.37
C ALA A 23 -10.62 8.22 -10.65
N MET A 24 -10.81 9.02 -11.71
CA MET A 24 -9.90 10.11 -12.04
C MET A 24 -9.91 11.20 -10.97
N GLU A 25 -11.09 11.53 -10.43
CA GLU A 25 -11.23 12.48 -9.34
C GLU A 25 -10.53 11.97 -8.07
N ALA A 26 -10.69 10.69 -7.76
CA ALA A 26 -10.02 10.06 -6.63
C ALA A 26 -8.49 10.11 -6.79
N MET A 27 -7.98 9.88 -8.00
CA MET A 27 -6.55 9.99 -8.29
C MET A 27 -6.04 11.41 -8.08
N GLN A 28 -6.80 12.42 -8.48
CA GLN A 28 -6.42 13.83 -8.27
C GLN A 28 -6.36 14.16 -6.77
N ALA A 29 -7.31 13.66 -5.99
CA ALA A 29 -7.30 13.84 -4.53
C ALA A 29 -6.07 13.18 -3.92
N MET A 30 -5.72 11.98 -4.38
CA MET A 30 -4.54 11.25 -3.92
C MET A 30 -3.25 11.98 -4.31
N ASP A 31 -3.18 12.54 -5.52
CA ASP A 31 -2.03 13.33 -5.96
C ASP A 31 -1.82 14.55 -5.05
N ARG A 32 -2.90 15.24 -4.68
CA ARG A 32 -2.82 16.37 -3.74
C ARG A 32 -2.30 15.93 -2.37
N PHE A 33 -2.77 14.80 -1.86
CA PHE A 33 -2.29 14.25 -0.60
C PHE A 33 -0.81 13.91 -0.67
N ASN A 34 -0.38 13.28 -1.77
CA ASN A 34 1.04 12.98 -1.99
C ASN A 34 1.90 14.23 -2.05
N ASP A 35 1.40 15.30 -2.67
CA ASP A 35 2.11 16.58 -2.71
C ASP A 35 2.31 17.15 -1.29
N GLU A 36 1.29 17.02 -0.43
CA GLU A 36 1.40 17.44 0.98
C GLU A 36 2.45 16.62 1.72
N LEU A 37 2.48 15.30 1.50
CA LEU A 37 3.48 14.43 2.11
C LEU A 37 4.90 14.81 1.70
N VAL A 38 5.09 15.12 0.43
CA VAL A 38 6.39 15.55 -0.09
C VAL A 38 6.79 16.90 0.51
N ALA A 39 5.86 17.86 0.54
CA ALA A 39 6.14 19.19 1.09
C ALA A 39 6.50 19.13 2.58
N ALA A 40 5.92 18.19 3.32
CA ALA A 40 6.20 18.00 4.73
C ALA A 40 7.46 17.15 5.00
N GLY A 41 8.09 16.61 3.95
CA GLY A 41 9.27 15.76 4.10
C GLY A 41 8.97 14.37 4.63
N ILE A 42 7.73 13.92 4.49
CA ILE A 42 7.24 12.64 5.05
C ILE A 42 7.45 11.49 4.06
N ARG A 43 7.13 11.68 2.78
CA ARG A 43 7.17 10.61 1.79
C ARG A 43 8.59 10.28 1.36
N ARG A 44 8.99 9.01 1.50
CA ARG A 44 10.27 8.49 1.00
C ARG A 44 10.10 7.66 -0.26
N ALA A 45 8.99 6.92 -0.35
CA ALA A 45 8.67 6.11 -1.53
C ALA A 45 7.16 5.95 -1.65
N VAL A 46 6.70 5.65 -2.85
CA VAL A 46 5.29 5.37 -3.15
C VAL A 46 5.23 4.46 -4.38
N GLY A 47 4.27 3.56 -4.40
CA GLY A 47 4.04 2.73 -5.58
C GLY A 47 2.66 2.09 -5.55
N GLY A 48 2.09 1.89 -6.72
CA GLY A 48 0.89 1.10 -6.91
C GLY A 48 1.26 -0.26 -7.49
N LEU A 49 0.51 -1.28 -7.14
CA LEU A 49 0.73 -2.64 -7.62
C LEU A 49 -0.43 -3.07 -8.51
N LYS A 50 -0.10 -3.80 -9.56
CA LYS A 50 -1.10 -4.40 -10.44
C LYS A 50 -1.85 -5.51 -9.72
N PRO A 51 -3.04 -5.91 -10.22
CA PRO A 51 -3.80 -7.02 -9.64
C PRO A 51 -3.00 -8.31 -9.55
N SER A 52 -3.38 -9.18 -8.61
CA SER A 52 -2.68 -10.45 -8.38
C SER A 52 -2.78 -11.42 -9.57
N SER A 53 -3.67 -11.17 -10.53
CA SER A 53 -3.72 -11.97 -11.77
C SER A 53 -2.40 -11.93 -12.54
N GLU A 54 -1.59 -10.87 -12.34
CA GLU A 54 -0.28 -10.73 -12.97
C GLU A 54 0.87 -11.09 -12.02
N ALA A 55 0.54 -11.62 -10.85
CA ALA A 55 1.52 -11.93 -9.79
C ALA A 55 1.90 -13.41 -9.78
N LYS A 56 2.99 -13.67 -9.09
CA LYS A 56 3.45 -15.04 -8.82
C LYS A 56 3.90 -15.14 -7.37
N ARG A 57 3.70 -16.31 -6.81
CA ARG A 57 4.26 -16.65 -5.50
C ARG A 57 5.29 -17.75 -5.68
N ILE A 58 6.31 -17.74 -4.86
CA ILE A 58 7.30 -18.82 -4.79
C ILE A 58 7.14 -19.46 -3.41
N ALA A 59 6.75 -20.73 -3.40
CA ALA A 59 6.61 -21.48 -2.15
C ALA A 59 7.92 -22.18 -1.84
N PHE A 60 8.34 -22.07 -0.59
CA PHE A 60 9.58 -22.67 -0.09
C PHE A 60 9.23 -23.82 0.86
N ASP A 61 9.83 -24.98 0.61
CA ASP A 61 9.73 -26.13 1.51
C ASP A 61 11.07 -26.88 1.40
N GLY A 62 11.92 -26.71 2.40
CA GLY A 62 13.29 -27.21 2.33
C GLY A 62 14.01 -26.61 1.12
N GLN A 63 14.47 -27.48 0.21
CA GLN A 63 15.12 -27.04 -1.03
C GLN A 63 14.12 -26.83 -2.17
N SER A 64 12.86 -27.20 -1.98
CA SER A 64 11.82 -27.02 -3.00
C SER A 64 11.48 -25.56 -3.21
N ARG A 65 11.24 -25.20 -4.46
CA ARG A 65 10.83 -23.87 -4.89
C ARG A 65 9.71 -24.05 -5.90
N THR A 66 8.48 -23.80 -5.47
CA THR A 66 7.30 -23.96 -6.34
C THR A 66 6.77 -22.61 -6.75
N VAL A 67 6.60 -22.42 -8.07
CA VAL A 67 6.03 -21.18 -8.61
C VAL A 67 4.51 -21.35 -8.67
N ILE A 68 3.80 -20.39 -8.09
CA ILE A 68 2.34 -20.39 -8.05
C ILE A 68 1.86 -19.12 -8.77
N ASP A 69 1.07 -19.30 -9.83
CA ASP A 69 0.52 -18.17 -10.59
C ASP A 69 -0.71 -17.60 -9.89
N GLY A 70 -0.85 -16.25 -9.93
CA GLY A 70 -2.08 -15.62 -9.48
C GLY A 70 -3.25 -15.89 -10.42
N PRO A 71 -4.45 -15.39 -10.10
CA PRO A 71 -4.75 -14.50 -8.96
C PRO A 71 -4.79 -15.22 -7.62
N PHE A 72 -4.75 -14.45 -6.54
CA PHE A 72 -4.74 -14.95 -5.17
C PHE A 72 -5.94 -14.43 -4.39
N ASP A 73 -6.40 -15.19 -3.41
CA ASP A 73 -7.54 -14.89 -2.54
C ASP A 73 -7.17 -15.07 -1.07
N PRO A 74 -7.87 -14.39 -0.15
CA PRO A 74 -8.83 -13.31 -0.39
C PRO A 74 -8.12 -11.97 -0.65
N PRO A 75 -8.77 -11.00 -1.35
CA PRO A 75 -8.16 -9.71 -1.66
C PRO A 75 -7.63 -8.96 -0.45
N GLY A 76 -8.30 -9.05 0.69
CA GLY A 76 -7.89 -8.37 1.93
C GLY A 76 -6.53 -8.81 2.48
N GLU A 77 -5.97 -9.91 2.00
CA GLU A 77 -4.61 -10.35 2.33
C GLU A 77 -3.57 -9.83 1.36
N LEU A 78 -3.99 -9.13 0.31
CA LEU A 78 -3.12 -8.61 -0.73
C LEU A 78 -2.87 -7.13 -0.55
N VAL A 79 -1.79 -6.65 -1.15
CA VAL A 79 -1.39 -5.25 -1.12
C VAL A 79 -1.57 -4.66 -2.52
N ALA A 80 -2.32 -3.57 -2.61
CA ALA A 80 -2.57 -2.86 -3.87
C ALA A 80 -1.61 -1.69 -4.07
N GLY A 81 -0.92 -1.25 -3.03
CA GLY A 81 0.02 -0.15 -3.11
C GLY A 81 0.69 0.08 -1.78
N PHE A 82 1.65 0.97 -1.77
CA PHE A 82 2.39 1.23 -0.54
C PHE A 82 3.02 2.63 -0.56
N TRP A 83 3.33 3.11 0.65
CA TRP A 83 4.26 4.22 0.88
C TRP A 83 5.32 3.79 1.88
N ILE A 84 6.43 4.46 1.83
CA ILE A 84 7.38 4.51 2.94
C ILE A 84 7.40 5.97 3.40
N TRP A 85 7.10 6.18 4.69
CA TRP A 85 7.08 7.52 5.31
C TRP A 85 8.15 7.61 6.38
N GLU A 86 8.77 8.79 6.49
CA GLU A 86 9.63 9.16 7.61
C GLU A 86 8.79 10.01 8.57
N VAL A 87 8.56 9.49 9.77
CA VAL A 87 7.72 10.15 10.80
C VAL A 87 8.45 10.14 12.13
N LYS A 88 7.97 10.95 13.06
CA LYS A 88 8.55 11.02 14.41
C LYS A 88 8.15 9.79 15.24
N ASN A 89 6.92 9.34 15.09
CA ASN A 89 6.34 8.23 15.87
C ASN A 89 5.09 7.71 15.17
N MET A 90 4.49 6.67 15.73
CA MET A 90 3.27 6.08 15.17
C MET A 90 2.09 7.07 15.20
N ASP A 91 2.00 7.92 16.22
CA ASP A 91 0.92 8.91 16.32
C ASP A 91 0.95 9.88 15.14
N GLU A 92 2.13 10.32 14.72
CA GLU A 92 2.26 11.16 13.52
C GLU A 92 1.84 10.40 12.26
N ALA A 93 2.24 9.14 12.15
CA ALA A 93 1.84 8.31 11.01
C ALA A 93 0.31 8.16 10.94
N VAL A 94 -0.33 7.90 12.07
CA VAL A 94 -1.79 7.79 12.14
C VAL A 94 -2.47 9.13 11.78
N ALA A 95 -1.91 10.24 12.24
CA ALA A 95 -2.44 11.57 11.93
C ALA A 95 -2.42 11.82 10.41
N TRP A 96 -1.32 11.48 9.75
CA TRP A 96 -1.24 11.59 8.29
C TRP A 96 -2.20 10.63 7.59
N ALA A 97 -2.28 9.38 8.07
CA ALA A 97 -3.14 8.37 7.48
C ALA A 97 -4.63 8.77 7.54
N ARG A 98 -5.05 9.45 8.61
CA ARG A 98 -6.43 9.96 8.72
C ARG A 98 -6.77 11.02 7.69
N ARG A 99 -5.77 11.69 7.13
CA ARG A 99 -5.96 12.69 6.08
C ARG A 99 -5.95 12.08 4.68
N CYS A 100 -5.57 10.81 4.57
CA CYS A 100 -5.48 10.12 3.29
C CYS A 100 -6.88 9.95 2.68
N PRO A 101 -7.07 10.34 1.41
CA PRO A 101 -8.30 9.98 0.70
C PRO A 101 -8.44 8.47 0.65
N ASN A 102 -9.67 7.97 0.69
CA ASN A 102 -9.88 6.53 0.54
C ASN A 102 -9.31 6.08 -0.82
N PRO A 103 -8.33 5.16 -0.85
CA PRO A 103 -7.74 4.72 -2.11
C PRO A 103 -8.66 3.83 -2.95
N MET A 104 -9.80 3.43 -2.39
CA MET A 104 -10.73 2.52 -3.03
C MET A 104 -12.13 3.16 -3.13
N PRO A 105 -12.99 2.71 -4.07
CA PRO A 105 -14.33 3.28 -4.21
C PRO A 105 -15.30 2.90 -3.10
N GLY A 106 -14.97 1.88 -2.30
CA GLY A 106 -15.80 1.41 -1.20
C GLY A 106 -15.01 1.32 0.10
N PRO A 107 -15.56 0.67 1.12
CA PRO A 107 -14.84 0.46 2.37
C PRO A 107 -13.50 -0.23 2.12
N SER A 108 -12.45 0.29 2.75
CA SER A 108 -11.11 -0.27 2.58
C SER A 108 -10.26 0.03 3.81
N GLU A 109 -9.04 -0.49 3.80
CA GLU A 109 -8.11 -0.30 4.91
C GLU A 109 -6.72 0.00 4.39
N ILE A 110 -5.99 0.81 5.15
CA ILE A 110 -4.53 0.90 5.02
C ILE A 110 -3.93 0.43 6.34
N GLU A 111 -2.76 -0.17 6.25
CA GLU A 111 -2.07 -0.73 7.42
C GLU A 111 -0.72 -0.06 7.56
N ILE A 112 -0.37 0.36 8.78
CA ILE A 112 0.90 1.03 9.06
C ILE A 112 1.80 0.07 9.83
N ARG A 113 2.99 -0.21 9.29
CA ARG A 113 3.96 -1.12 9.89
C ARG A 113 5.28 -0.40 10.13
N LEU A 114 5.81 -0.54 11.33
CA LEU A 114 7.15 -0.02 11.65
C LEU A 114 8.22 -0.88 10.99
N PHE A 115 9.24 -0.23 10.43
CA PHE A 115 10.42 -0.95 9.99
C PHE A 115 11.27 -1.35 11.20
N TYR A 116 11.95 -2.47 11.08
CA TYR A 116 13.10 -2.71 11.96
C TYR A 116 14.19 -1.68 11.62
N GLU A 117 14.76 -1.09 12.63
CA GLU A 117 15.92 -0.23 12.47
C GLU A 117 17.14 -0.91 13.10
N ALA A 118 18.34 -0.41 12.81
CA ALA A 118 19.56 -1.05 13.28
C ALA A 118 19.56 -1.21 14.81
N ALA A 119 19.02 -0.22 15.54
CA ALA A 119 18.95 -0.26 17.01
C ALA A 119 18.06 -1.40 17.53
N ASP A 120 17.06 -1.80 16.76
CA ASP A 120 16.14 -2.88 17.16
C ASP A 120 16.81 -4.26 17.07
N LEU A 121 17.86 -4.37 16.25
CA LEU A 121 18.52 -5.62 15.92
C LEU A 121 19.83 -5.83 16.65
N SER A 122 20.25 -4.86 17.46
CA SER A 122 21.50 -4.92 18.22
C SER A 122 21.33 -5.34 19.68
#